data_d53565807108df60464d6379e72f8199
#
_entry.id   d53565807108df60464d6379e72f8199
#
_cell.length_a   1.000
_cell.length_b   1.000
_cell.length_c   1.000
_cell.angle_alpha   90.00
_cell.angle_beta   90.00
_cell.angle_gamma   90.00
#
_symmetry.space_group_name_H-M   'P 1'
#
loop_
_entity.id
_entity.type
_entity.pdbx_description
1 polymer ?
#
loop_
_entity_poly.entity_id
_entity_poly.type
_entity_poly.pdbx_seq_one_letter_code
_entity_poly.pdbx_strand_id
1 'polypeptide(L)'
;MIEINSDESLEMDDVDAVMEKMQSQNKKVLDEFEKYLNDTGLTPKTVSKHLDNIDFYINHYLLYDDFESPDKGHYRLDDFFTYYFPRKAMWSSANNVKENITSLKKFYKHLNELSFITDEELKDMNTTIKVEKENWMSLYDDEDEW
;
A
#
# COMPACT_ATOMS: atom_id res chain seq x y z
N MET A 1 3.11 -13.49 -6.67
CA MET A 1 2.58 -12.26 -7.25
C MET A 1 2.62 -12.34 -8.76
N ILE A 2 1.86 -11.48 -9.43
CA ILE A 2 1.79 -11.53 -10.89
C ILE A 2 3.02 -10.86 -11.52
N GLU A 3 3.51 -11.44 -12.61
CA GLU A 3 4.54 -10.82 -13.42
C GLU A 3 3.90 -10.24 -14.67
N ILE A 4 4.32 -9.05 -15.04
CA ILE A 4 3.89 -8.39 -16.27
C ILE A 4 5.06 -8.36 -17.23
N ASN A 5 4.84 -8.89 -18.42
CA ASN A 5 5.85 -8.87 -19.45
C ASN A 5 5.92 -7.47 -20.06
N SER A 6 6.96 -6.72 -19.73
CA SER A 6 7.15 -5.33 -20.14
C SER A 6 7.47 -5.17 -21.63
N ASP A 7 7.75 -6.26 -22.32
CA ASP A 7 8.11 -6.21 -23.74
C ASP A 7 6.91 -6.15 -24.67
N GLU A 8 5.69 -6.34 -24.11
CA GLU A 8 4.48 -6.29 -24.90
C GLU A 8 3.91 -4.89 -24.91
N SER A 9 3.60 -4.35 -26.06
CA SER A 9 2.86 -3.10 -26.19
C SER A 9 1.41 -3.40 -25.87
N LEU A 10 0.89 -2.81 -24.80
CA LEU A 10 -0.48 -3.03 -24.35
C LEU A 10 -1.44 -2.14 -25.13
N GLU A 11 -2.45 -2.74 -25.75
CA GLU A 11 -3.59 -2.03 -26.31
C GLU A 11 -4.63 -1.85 -25.21
N MET A 12 -5.67 -1.06 -25.46
CA MET A 12 -6.69 -0.73 -24.44
C MET A 12 -7.34 -1.96 -23.82
N ASP A 13 -7.68 -2.97 -24.64
CA ASP A 13 -8.30 -4.20 -24.15
C ASP A 13 -7.33 -5.01 -23.28
N ASP A 14 -6.04 -4.96 -23.63
CA ASP A 14 -5.01 -5.64 -22.88
C ASP A 14 -4.76 -4.97 -21.53
N VAL A 15 -4.86 -3.65 -21.45
CA VAL A 15 -4.74 -2.89 -20.22
C VAL A 15 -5.84 -3.30 -19.24
N ASP A 16 -7.07 -3.38 -19.70
CA ASP A 16 -8.19 -3.81 -18.85
C ASP A 16 -8.01 -5.24 -18.37
N ALA A 17 -7.54 -6.13 -19.24
CA ALA A 17 -7.28 -7.52 -18.88
C ALA A 17 -6.17 -7.65 -17.84
N VAL A 18 -5.10 -6.87 -17.99
CA VAL A 18 -4.00 -6.83 -17.01
C VAL A 18 -4.51 -6.31 -15.67
N MET A 19 -5.29 -5.24 -15.68
CA MET A 19 -5.86 -4.66 -14.46
C MET A 19 -6.71 -5.68 -13.70
N GLU A 20 -7.63 -6.37 -14.40
CA GLU A 20 -8.47 -7.39 -13.78
C GLU A 20 -7.64 -8.53 -13.20
N LYS A 21 -6.61 -8.96 -13.91
CA LYS A 21 -5.75 -10.04 -13.46
C LYS A 21 -5.00 -9.65 -12.20
N MET A 22 -4.46 -8.44 -12.16
CA MET A 22 -3.74 -7.96 -10.99
C MET A 22 -4.67 -7.77 -9.79
N GLN A 23 -5.87 -7.25 -9.99
CA GLN A 23 -6.85 -7.12 -8.92
C GLN A 23 -7.26 -8.48 -8.38
N SER A 24 -7.40 -9.48 -9.25
CA SER A 24 -7.68 -10.86 -8.82
C SER A 24 -6.55 -11.44 -7.98
N GLN A 25 -5.30 -11.20 -8.37
CA GLN A 25 -4.14 -11.62 -7.58
C GLN A 25 -4.08 -10.88 -6.25
N ASN A 26 -4.36 -9.58 -6.28
CA ASN A 26 -4.35 -8.76 -5.08
C ASN A 26 -5.41 -9.20 -4.07
N LYS A 27 -6.55 -9.71 -4.55
CA LYS A 27 -7.57 -10.27 -3.66
C LYS A 27 -7.01 -11.43 -2.85
N LYS A 28 -6.23 -12.30 -3.47
CA LYS A 28 -5.59 -13.42 -2.78
C LYS A 28 -4.58 -12.92 -1.75
N VAL A 29 -3.82 -11.88 -2.11
CA VAL A 29 -2.86 -11.25 -1.19
C VAL A 29 -3.59 -10.68 0.02
N LEU A 30 -4.71 -10.00 -0.19
CA LEU A 30 -5.53 -9.45 0.90
C LEU A 30 -6.13 -10.55 1.77
N ASP A 31 -6.59 -11.66 1.19
CA ASP A 31 -7.14 -12.79 1.94
C ASP A 31 -6.06 -13.39 2.87
N GLU A 32 -4.84 -13.53 2.38
CA GLU A 32 -3.71 -14.02 3.18
C GLU A 32 -3.33 -13.02 4.28
N PHE A 33 -3.35 -11.73 3.97
CA PHE A 33 -3.08 -10.70 4.96
C PHE A 33 -4.14 -10.69 6.06
N GLU A 34 -5.40 -10.91 5.70
CA GLU A 34 -6.48 -11.01 6.68
C GLU A 34 -6.22 -12.15 7.68
N LYS A 35 -5.82 -13.31 7.18
CA LYS A 35 -5.46 -14.43 8.04
C LYS A 35 -4.32 -14.07 8.99
N TYR A 36 -3.29 -13.44 8.44
CA TYR A 36 -2.15 -12.98 9.24
C TYR A 36 -2.60 -12.05 10.36
N LEU A 37 -3.44 -11.06 10.05
CA LEU A 37 -3.94 -10.10 11.04
C LEU A 37 -4.80 -10.78 12.10
N ASN A 38 -5.65 -11.70 11.71
CA ASN A 38 -6.49 -12.45 12.65
C ASN A 38 -5.61 -13.28 13.61
N ASP A 39 -4.54 -13.87 13.10
CA ASP A 39 -3.62 -14.66 13.92
C ASP A 39 -2.85 -13.81 14.93
N THR A 40 -2.72 -12.51 14.69
CA THR A 40 -2.08 -11.61 15.65
C THR A 40 -3.01 -11.15 16.77
N GLY A 41 -4.28 -11.57 16.75
CA GLY A 41 -5.23 -11.27 17.83
C GLY A 41 -5.91 -9.93 17.72
N LEU A 42 -5.87 -9.28 16.58
CA LEU A 42 -6.56 -8.01 16.36
C LEU A 42 -8.07 -8.20 16.29
N THR A 43 -8.82 -7.17 16.71
CA THR A 43 -10.28 -7.20 16.60
C THR A 43 -10.72 -7.17 15.13
N PRO A 44 -11.91 -7.71 14.82
CA PRO A 44 -12.44 -7.65 13.44
C PRO A 44 -12.48 -6.24 12.85
N LYS A 45 -12.81 -5.25 13.67
CA LYS A 45 -12.85 -3.85 13.22
C LYS A 45 -11.48 -3.35 12.82
N THR A 46 -10.46 -3.65 13.60
CA THR A 46 -9.07 -3.26 13.30
C THR A 46 -8.55 -3.98 12.07
N VAL A 47 -8.85 -5.28 11.94
CA VAL A 47 -8.49 -6.06 10.76
C VAL A 47 -9.11 -5.43 9.50
N SER A 48 -10.39 -5.08 9.56
CA SER A 48 -11.09 -4.45 8.43
C SER A 48 -10.43 -3.13 8.02
N LYS A 49 -10.05 -2.30 9.00
CA LYS A 49 -9.36 -1.03 8.71
C LYS A 49 -8.03 -1.24 7.99
N HIS A 50 -7.24 -2.20 8.45
CA HIS A 50 -5.97 -2.49 7.79
C HIS A 50 -6.18 -3.02 6.37
N LEU A 51 -7.19 -3.88 6.18
CA LEU A 51 -7.51 -4.39 4.85
C LEU A 51 -7.94 -3.27 3.91
N ASP A 52 -8.77 -2.34 4.37
CA ASP A 52 -9.20 -1.21 3.55
C ASP A 52 -8.02 -0.32 3.16
N ASN A 53 -7.13 -0.06 4.11
CA ASN A 53 -5.96 0.77 3.85
C ASN A 53 -5.02 0.12 2.84
N ILE A 54 -4.79 -1.18 2.96
CA ILE A 54 -3.93 -1.90 2.03
C ILE A 54 -4.60 -2.07 0.67
N ASP A 55 -5.91 -2.33 0.64
CA ASP A 55 -6.66 -2.38 -0.62
C ASP A 55 -6.50 -1.07 -1.40
N PHE A 56 -6.62 0.07 -0.73
CA PHE A 56 -6.42 1.36 -1.35
C PHE A 56 -5.01 1.49 -1.93
N TYR A 57 -4.00 1.05 -1.19
CA TYR A 57 -2.62 1.14 -1.62
C TYR A 57 -2.33 0.24 -2.83
N ILE A 58 -2.69 -1.03 -2.77
CA ILE A 58 -2.30 -1.99 -3.80
C ILE A 58 -3.23 -2.02 -5.01
N ASN A 59 -4.52 -1.74 -4.86
CA ASN A 59 -5.48 -1.78 -5.95
C ASN A 59 -5.75 -0.43 -6.59
N HIS A 60 -5.52 0.66 -5.87
CA HIS A 60 -5.73 2.00 -6.41
C HIS A 60 -4.43 2.72 -6.70
N TYR A 61 -3.56 2.87 -5.71
CA TYR A 61 -2.32 3.61 -5.93
C TYR A 61 -1.32 2.87 -6.83
N LEU A 62 -1.00 1.62 -6.50
CA LEU A 62 0.02 0.87 -7.27
C LEU A 62 -0.43 0.55 -8.68
N LEU A 63 -1.71 0.59 -8.96
CA LEU A 63 -2.26 0.33 -10.29
C LEU A 63 -2.67 1.61 -11.03
N TYR A 64 -2.35 2.79 -10.47
CA TYR A 64 -2.77 4.07 -11.04
C TYR A 64 -2.03 4.41 -12.34
N ASP A 65 -0.71 4.50 -12.28
CA ASP A 65 0.12 4.80 -13.45
C ASP A 65 0.85 3.57 -13.98
N ASP A 66 1.42 2.81 -13.08
CA ASP A 66 2.17 1.61 -13.38
C ASP A 66 1.42 0.41 -12.82
N PHE A 67 1.51 -0.72 -13.49
CA PHE A 67 0.95 -1.96 -12.97
C PHE A 67 1.94 -2.60 -12.00
N GLU A 68 2.09 -1.99 -10.82
CA GLU A 68 3.06 -2.45 -9.84
C GLU A 68 2.45 -3.51 -8.94
N SER A 69 3.16 -4.63 -8.75
CA SER A 69 2.70 -5.67 -7.82
C SER A 69 2.96 -5.24 -6.37
N PRO A 70 2.17 -5.77 -5.40
CA PRO A 70 2.31 -5.36 -4.00
C PRO A 70 3.70 -5.51 -3.42
N ASP A 71 4.44 -6.56 -3.80
CA ASP A 71 5.78 -6.81 -3.29
C ASP A 71 6.80 -5.75 -3.72
N LYS A 72 6.47 -4.95 -4.71
CA LYS A 72 7.33 -3.87 -5.20
C LYS A 72 6.93 -2.49 -4.71
N GLY A 73 5.88 -2.40 -3.89
CA GLY A 73 5.38 -1.13 -3.39
C GLY A 73 6.12 -0.57 -2.17
N HIS A 74 7.06 -1.31 -1.59
CA HIS A 74 7.73 -0.91 -0.36
C HIS A 74 8.57 0.36 -0.49
N TYR A 75 8.98 0.73 -1.68
CA TYR A 75 9.80 1.93 -1.92
C TYR A 75 8.99 3.13 -2.40
N ARG A 76 7.66 3.01 -2.48
CA ARG A 76 6.80 4.06 -3.03
C ARG A 76 6.03 4.88 -1.99
N LEU A 77 6.33 4.70 -0.71
CA LEU A 77 5.56 5.36 0.34
C LEU A 77 5.67 6.88 0.29
N ASP A 78 6.84 7.40 -0.03
CA ASP A 78 7.01 8.85 -0.08
C ASP A 78 6.12 9.48 -1.17
N ASP A 79 6.13 8.90 -2.36
CA ASP A 79 5.25 9.36 -3.44
C ASP A 79 3.78 9.24 -3.06
N PHE A 80 3.42 8.13 -2.41
CA PHE A 80 2.05 7.90 -1.97
C PHE A 80 1.57 8.99 -1.01
N PHE A 81 2.34 9.27 0.04
CA PHE A 81 1.92 10.21 1.08
C PHE A 81 2.09 11.68 0.69
N THR A 82 3.01 12.00 -0.22
CA THR A 82 3.24 13.40 -0.61
C THR A 82 2.41 13.81 -1.82
N TYR A 83 2.09 12.88 -2.70
CA TYR A 83 1.44 13.20 -3.97
C TYR A 83 0.05 12.58 -4.10
N TYR A 84 -0.06 11.27 -3.98
CA TYR A 84 -1.29 10.57 -4.31
C TYR A 84 -2.35 10.72 -3.22
N PHE A 85 -2.00 10.45 -1.99
CA PHE A 85 -2.94 10.42 -0.86
C PHE A 85 -3.66 11.76 -0.66
N PRO A 86 -2.96 12.91 -0.65
CA PRO A 86 -3.65 14.20 -0.47
C PRO A 86 -4.61 14.55 -1.60
N ARG A 87 -4.38 14.00 -2.80
CA ARG A 87 -5.20 14.33 -3.98
C ARG A 87 -6.36 13.39 -4.19
N LYS A 88 -6.23 12.13 -3.79
CA LYS A 88 -7.21 11.09 -4.09
C LYS A 88 -8.03 10.64 -2.90
N ALA A 89 -7.54 10.84 -1.69
CA ALA A 89 -8.26 10.46 -0.49
C ALA A 89 -8.97 11.68 0.11
N MET A 90 -10.28 11.75 -0.06
CA MET A 90 -11.08 12.88 0.44
C MET A 90 -11.07 12.96 1.96
N TRP A 91 -10.77 11.85 2.63
CA TRP A 91 -10.72 11.75 4.07
C TRP A 91 -9.30 11.94 4.62
N SER A 92 -8.36 12.37 3.79
CA SER A 92 -6.96 12.45 4.20
C SER A 92 -6.75 13.46 5.32
N SER A 93 -5.94 13.06 6.30
CA SER A 93 -5.57 13.85 7.46
C SER A 93 -4.27 13.32 8.03
N ALA A 94 -3.64 14.06 8.95
CA ALA A 94 -2.45 13.57 9.65
C ALA A 94 -2.71 12.24 10.36
N ASN A 95 -3.89 12.10 10.96
CA ASN A 95 -4.26 10.85 11.63
C ASN A 95 -4.40 9.69 10.65
N ASN A 96 -4.97 9.93 9.48
CA ASN A 96 -5.08 8.90 8.44
C ASN A 96 -3.70 8.50 7.91
N VAL A 97 -2.76 9.43 7.83
CA VAL A 97 -1.38 9.10 7.47
C VAL A 97 -0.80 8.10 8.48
N LYS A 98 -0.97 8.38 9.78
CA LYS A 98 -0.49 7.46 10.84
C LYS A 98 -1.11 6.07 10.71
N GLU A 99 -2.42 6.00 10.49
CA GLU A 99 -3.12 4.73 10.36
C GLU A 99 -2.63 3.94 9.14
N ASN A 100 -2.44 4.63 8.03
CA ASN A 100 -1.92 4.00 6.82
C ASN A 100 -0.47 3.52 6.98
N ILE A 101 0.36 4.29 7.68
CA ILE A 101 1.72 3.86 8.00
C ILE A 101 1.68 2.55 8.80
N THR A 102 0.82 2.48 9.82
CA THR A 102 0.68 1.26 10.63
C THR A 102 0.27 0.07 9.78
N SER A 103 -0.70 0.27 8.88
CA SER A 103 -1.15 -0.78 7.98
C SER A 103 -0.04 -1.25 7.05
N LEU A 104 0.69 -0.31 6.46
CA LEU A 104 1.79 -0.61 5.53
C LEU A 104 2.94 -1.34 6.23
N LYS A 105 3.28 -0.94 7.45
CA LYS A 105 4.31 -1.64 8.22
C LYS A 105 3.93 -3.09 8.49
N LYS A 106 2.69 -3.34 8.86
CA LYS A 106 2.19 -4.70 9.09
C LYS A 106 2.17 -5.52 7.81
N PHE A 107 1.73 -4.91 6.73
CA PHE A 107 1.63 -5.59 5.44
C PHE A 107 3.00 -6.01 4.92
N TYR A 108 3.97 -5.09 4.93
CA TYR A 108 5.30 -5.41 4.40
C TYR A 108 6.09 -6.32 5.33
N LYS A 109 5.83 -6.28 6.64
CA LYS A 109 6.37 -7.28 7.54
C LYS A 109 5.86 -8.68 7.18
N HIS A 110 4.56 -8.77 6.89
CA HIS A 110 3.94 -10.02 6.44
C HIS A 110 4.59 -10.52 5.15
N LEU A 111 4.75 -9.65 4.16
CA LEU A 111 5.40 -10.03 2.90
C LEU A 111 6.85 -10.45 3.10
N ASN A 112 7.56 -9.81 4.04
CA ASN A 112 8.93 -10.20 4.38
C ASN A 112 8.96 -11.61 5.01
N GLU A 113 8.04 -11.92 5.89
CA GLU A 113 7.95 -13.25 6.50
C GLU A 113 7.68 -14.33 5.45
N LEU A 114 6.98 -13.98 4.37
CA LEU A 114 6.73 -14.88 3.24
C LEU A 114 7.86 -14.85 2.19
N SER A 115 8.92 -14.10 2.45
CA SER A 115 10.08 -13.95 1.56
C SER A 115 9.79 -13.26 0.22
N PHE A 116 8.71 -12.47 0.16
CA PHE A 116 8.42 -11.65 -1.02
C PHE A 116 9.26 -10.38 -1.07
N ILE A 117 9.69 -9.88 0.07
CA ILE A 117 10.67 -8.79 0.15
C ILE A 117 11.79 -9.19 1.11
N THR A 118 12.97 -8.63 0.88
CA THR A 118 14.15 -8.95 1.67
C THR A 118 14.15 -8.17 2.98
N ASP A 119 14.97 -8.63 3.95
CA ASP A 119 15.15 -7.90 5.21
C ASP A 119 15.71 -6.50 4.97
N GLU A 120 16.59 -6.36 3.98
CA GLU A 120 17.16 -5.07 3.62
C GLU A 120 16.09 -4.13 3.06
N GLU A 121 15.23 -4.63 2.17
CA GLU A 121 14.13 -3.84 1.62
C GLU A 121 13.16 -3.38 2.71
N LEU A 122 12.84 -4.26 3.65
CA LEU A 122 11.98 -3.92 4.79
C LEU A 122 12.64 -2.85 5.67
N LYS A 123 13.93 -3.01 5.94
CA LYS A 123 14.69 -2.05 6.73
C LYS A 123 14.72 -0.67 6.06
N ASP A 124 14.95 -0.64 4.76
CA ASP A 124 14.98 0.61 4.00
C ASP A 124 13.63 1.32 4.03
N MET A 125 12.53 0.57 3.89
CA MET A 125 11.19 1.12 4.00
C MET A 125 10.96 1.72 5.39
N ASN A 126 11.32 0.99 6.45
CA ASN A 126 11.14 1.46 7.82
C ASN A 126 12.01 2.70 8.11
N THR A 127 13.19 2.78 7.52
CA THR A 127 14.06 3.96 7.63
C THR A 127 13.40 5.17 6.95
N THR A 128 12.84 4.98 5.76
CA THR A 128 12.12 6.04 5.06
C THR A 128 10.94 6.55 5.89
N ILE A 129 10.17 5.65 6.48
CA ILE A 129 9.06 6.02 7.36
C ILE A 129 9.55 6.85 8.53
N LYS A 130 10.61 6.41 9.19
CA LYS A 130 11.16 7.11 10.35
C LYS A 130 11.63 8.51 10.02
N VAL A 131 12.28 8.67 8.86
CA VAL A 131 12.82 9.95 8.43
C VAL A 131 11.72 10.90 7.94
N GLU A 132 10.73 10.38 7.21
CA GLU A 132 9.76 11.20 6.48
C GLU A 132 8.41 11.35 7.16
N LYS A 133 8.11 10.58 8.19
CA LYS A 133 6.80 10.57 8.85
C LYS A 133 6.30 11.96 9.24
N GLU A 134 7.14 12.74 9.90
CA GLU A 134 6.77 14.08 10.34
C GLU A 134 6.49 15.00 9.15
N ASN A 135 7.29 14.87 8.10
CA ASN A 135 7.10 15.61 6.87
C ASN A 135 5.77 15.27 6.20
N TRP A 136 5.46 13.97 6.10
CA TRP A 136 4.19 13.54 5.51
C TRP A 136 3.00 14.08 6.31
N MET A 137 3.07 14.01 7.63
CA MET A 137 1.99 14.48 8.49
C MET A 137 1.80 15.99 8.42
N SER A 138 2.88 16.74 8.26
CA SER A 138 2.83 18.20 8.20
C SER A 138 2.07 18.73 6.99
N LEU A 139 1.93 17.91 5.94
CA LEU A 139 1.16 18.29 4.75
C LEU A 139 -0.34 18.47 5.05
N TYR A 140 -0.80 17.98 6.17
CA TYR A 140 -2.21 17.97 6.56
C TYR A 140 -2.52 18.86 7.77
N ASP A 141 -1.53 19.54 8.31
CA ASP A 141 -1.69 20.30 9.55
C ASP A 141 -2.34 21.67 9.34
N ASP A 142 -2.35 22.18 8.13
CA ASP A 142 -2.89 23.49 7.80
C ASP A 142 -4.39 23.59 8.07
N GLU A 143 -5.08 22.49 8.12
CA GLU A 143 -6.53 22.45 8.36
C GLU A 143 -6.92 22.88 9.76
N ASP A 144 -6.01 22.76 10.71
CA ASP A 144 -6.26 23.05 12.11
C ASP A 144 -6.17 24.55 12.44
N GLU A 145 -5.79 25.36 11.47
CA GLU A 145 -5.58 26.80 11.68
C GLU A 145 -6.84 27.65 11.46
N TRP A 146 -7.92 27.06 11.05
CA TRP A 146 -9.16 27.77 10.75
C TRP A 146 -10.06 28.01 11.95
#